data_653afff4dad3ddf269fbb4c9f322e78f
#
_entry.id   653afff4dad3ddf269fbb4c9f322e78f
#
_cell.length_a   1.000
_cell.length_b   1.000
_cell.length_c   1.000
_cell.angle_alpha   90.00
_cell.angle_beta   90.00
_cell.angle_gamma   90.00
#
_symmetry.space_group_name_H-M   'P 1'
#
loop_
_entity.id
_entity.type
_entity.pdbx_description
1 polymer ?
#
loop_
_entity_poly.entity_id
_entity_poly.type
_entity_poly.pdbx_seq_one_letter_code
_entity_poly.pdbx_strand_id
1 'polypeptide(L)'
;MSPSWENVKVDNSNMRLYLSAPESNAQSPAVIVIQGQTGVDDFLKFSDLVAREGFVAAAPDLYHRDPPECKDDGPTRRMRLRDATVIQDVNATVNFLKSHKSVDPAKIGIVGFCMGGRVIYLISAVNPDIKAGVMYYGSDPFSS
;
A
#
# COMPACT_ATOMS: atom_id res chain seq x y z
N MET A 1 19.16 -3.89 -0.44
CA MET A 1 17.83 -3.46 0.04
C MET A 1 17.99 -2.16 0.81
N SER A 2 17.24 -1.14 0.43
CA SER A 2 17.34 0.21 1.01
C SER A 2 15.96 0.68 1.45
N PRO A 3 15.56 0.39 2.71
CA PRO A 3 14.29 0.87 3.21
C PRO A 3 14.34 2.37 3.55
N SER A 4 13.25 3.06 3.26
CA SER A 4 13.08 4.49 3.60
C SER A 4 11.61 4.81 3.82
N TRP A 5 11.36 5.90 4.55
CA TRP A 5 10.03 6.47 4.64
C TRP A 5 9.94 7.66 3.70
N GLU A 6 8.93 7.63 2.84
CA GLU A 6 8.62 8.73 1.93
C GLU A 6 7.30 9.37 2.35
N ASN A 7 7.05 10.59 1.91
CA ASN A 7 5.80 11.27 2.17
C ASN A 7 5.12 11.60 0.86
N VAL A 8 3.87 11.16 0.74
CA VAL A 8 3.02 11.44 -0.42
C VAL A 8 1.84 12.25 0.05
N LYS A 9 1.60 13.40 -0.57
CA LYS A 9 0.49 14.25 -0.18
C LYS A 9 -0.80 13.77 -0.82
N VAL A 10 -1.80 13.47 0.00
CA VAL A 10 -3.12 13.02 -0.43
C VAL A 10 -4.16 13.76 0.40
N ASP A 11 -5.11 14.45 -0.22
CA ASP A 11 -6.19 15.15 0.47
C ASP A 11 -5.69 16.11 1.55
N ASN A 12 -4.64 16.87 1.27
CA ASN A 12 -4.02 17.78 2.24
C ASN A 12 -3.44 17.08 3.48
N SER A 13 -3.23 15.78 3.39
CA SER A 13 -2.62 14.97 4.45
C SER A 13 -1.30 14.38 3.93
N ASN A 14 -0.32 14.26 4.81
CA ASN A 14 0.92 13.57 4.49
C ASN A 14 0.73 12.08 4.76
N MET A 15 0.69 11.30 3.69
CA MET A 15 0.66 9.84 3.79
C MET A 15 2.08 9.32 3.82
N ARG A 16 2.45 8.66 4.93
CA ARG A 16 3.73 7.97 5.00
C ARG A 16 3.69 6.77 4.06
N LEU A 17 4.78 6.56 3.36
CA LEU A 17 4.95 5.43 2.46
C LEU A 17 6.27 4.75 2.79
N TYR A 18 6.20 3.49 3.24
CA TYR A 18 7.40 2.71 3.48
C TYR A 18 7.86 2.12 2.15
N LEU A 19 9.04 2.51 1.72
CA LEU A 19 9.61 2.06 0.46
C LEU A 19 10.84 1.20 0.72
N SER A 20 10.82 -0.01 0.20
CA SER A 20 11.95 -0.93 0.30
C SER A 20 12.29 -1.40 -1.11
N ALA A 21 13.51 -1.15 -1.56
CA ALA A 21 13.92 -1.43 -2.93
C ALA A 21 15.13 -2.34 -2.97
N PRO A 22 15.22 -3.24 -3.97
CA PRO A 22 16.43 -4.04 -4.16
C PRO A 22 17.60 -3.17 -4.56
N GLU A 23 18.80 -3.60 -4.21
CA GLU A 23 20.02 -2.93 -4.65
C GLU A 23 20.29 -3.32 -6.11
N SER A 24 19.85 -2.45 -7.02
CA SER A 24 19.97 -2.70 -8.45
C SER A 24 19.96 -1.37 -9.20
N ASN A 25 20.70 -1.30 -10.28
CA ASN A 25 20.68 -0.14 -11.18
C ASN A 25 19.59 -0.28 -12.26
N ALA A 26 18.94 -1.44 -12.35
CA ALA A 26 17.86 -1.68 -13.29
C ALA A 26 16.51 -1.38 -12.64
N GLN A 27 15.51 -1.06 -13.46
CA GLN A 27 14.14 -0.93 -13.00
C GLN A 27 13.58 -2.31 -12.63
N SER A 28 12.81 -2.35 -11.54
CA SER A 28 12.20 -3.56 -11.02
C SER A 28 10.70 -3.45 -11.00
N PRO A 29 9.98 -4.56 -11.08
CA PRO A 29 8.54 -4.53 -10.81
C PRO A 29 8.29 -4.08 -9.38
N ALA A 30 7.14 -3.45 -9.16
CA ALA A 30 6.76 -2.94 -7.85
C ALA A 30 5.56 -3.71 -7.30
N VAL A 31 5.51 -3.83 -5.98
CA VAL A 31 4.39 -4.42 -5.25
C VAL A 31 3.95 -3.45 -4.17
N ILE A 32 2.68 -3.06 -4.21
CA ILE A 32 2.07 -2.27 -3.16
C ILE A 32 1.60 -3.25 -2.07
N VAL A 33 2.02 -3.00 -0.83
CA VAL A 33 1.67 -3.83 0.33
C VAL A 33 0.61 -3.09 1.14
N ILE A 34 -0.59 -3.66 1.21
CA ILE A 34 -1.72 -3.04 1.91
C ILE A 34 -1.82 -3.61 3.31
N GLN A 35 -1.85 -2.72 4.29
CA GLN A 35 -1.93 -3.04 5.70
C GLN A 35 -3.22 -3.79 6.07
N GLY A 36 -3.17 -4.53 7.19
CA GLY A 36 -4.37 -4.95 7.90
C GLY A 36 -4.82 -3.85 8.87
N GLN A 37 -5.84 -4.15 9.67
CA GLN A 37 -6.42 -3.16 10.59
C GLN A 37 -5.45 -2.68 11.68
N THR A 38 -4.40 -3.44 11.97
CA THR A 38 -3.41 -3.06 12.98
C THR A 38 -2.49 -1.94 12.56
N GLY A 39 -2.46 -1.61 11.27
CA GLY A 39 -1.67 -0.51 10.74
C GLY A 39 -0.48 -0.96 9.90
N VAL A 40 0.14 0.01 9.24
CA VAL A 40 1.23 -0.26 8.29
C VAL A 40 2.49 -0.79 8.98
N ASP A 41 2.74 -0.42 10.23
CA ASP A 41 3.96 -0.79 10.93
C ASP A 41 4.11 -2.31 11.09
N ASP A 42 3.02 -3.05 11.15
CA ASP A 42 3.04 -4.52 11.24
C ASP A 42 3.40 -5.20 9.91
N PHE A 43 3.53 -4.44 8.83
CA PHE A 43 3.79 -4.99 7.49
C PHE A 43 5.14 -4.56 6.91
N LEU A 44 5.99 -3.93 7.72
CA LEU A 44 7.31 -3.48 7.26
C LEU A 44 8.23 -4.65 6.97
N LYS A 45 8.23 -5.67 7.84
CA LYS A 45 9.06 -6.86 7.63
C LYS A 45 8.64 -7.61 6.38
N PHE A 46 7.34 -7.70 6.13
CA PHE A 46 6.84 -8.33 4.91
C PHE A 46 7.30 -7.56 3.68
N SER A 47 7.23 -6.23 3.74
CA SER A 47 7.69 -5.38 2.64
C SER A 47 9.17 -5.60 2.34
N ASP A 48 10.00 -5.73 3.39
CA ASP A 48 11.42 -6.01 3.22
C ASP A 48 11.66 -7.39 2.58
N LEU A 49 10.86 -8.38 2.94
CA LEU A 49 10.94 -9.71 2.31
C LEU A 49 10.59 -9.65 0.84
N VAL A 50 9.56 -8.86 0.47
CA VAL A 50 9.20 -8.64 -0.94
C VAL A 50 10.37 -8.00 -1.70
N ALA A 51 11.02 -7.02 -1.09
CA ALA A 51 12.17 -6.37 -1.72
C ALA A 51 13.35 -7.32 -1.93
N ARG A 52 13.57 -8.26 -1.01
CA ARG A 52 14.62 -9.28 -1.16
C ARG A 52 14.38 -10.19 -2.36
N GLU A 53 13.14 -10.34 -2.77
CA GLU A 53 12.79 -11.17 -3.94
C GLU A 53 12.91 -10.40 -5.27
N GLY A 54 13.41 -9.16 -5.25
CA GLY A 54 13.68 -8.38 -6.45
C GLY A 54 12.60 -7.39 -6.84
N PHE A 55 11.69 -7.06 -5.93
CA PHE A 55 10.61 -6.09 -6.16
C PHE A 55 10.86 -4.80 -5.40
N VAL A 56 10.35 -3.70 -5.93
CA VAL A 56 10.20 -2.48 -5.12
C VAL A 56 8.92 -2.63 -4.32
N ALA A 57 9.02 -2.69 -3.00
CA ALA A 57 7.86 -2.80 -2.12
C ALA A 57 7.47 -1.43 -1.58
N ALA A 58 6.19 -1.09 -1.67
CA ALA A 58 5.66 0.18 -1.20
C ALA A 58 4.44 -0.06 -0.31
N ALA A 59 4.54 0.34 0.95
CA ALA A 59 3.48 0.14 1.94
C ALA A 59 2.94 1.49 2.41
N PRO A 60 1.78 1.94 1.88
CA PRO A 60 1.18 3.20 2.30
C PRO A 60 0.49 3.06 3.65
N ASP A 61 0.57 4.12 4.45
CA ASP A 61 -0.16 4.22 5.72
C ASP A 61 -1.57 4.72 5.44
N LEU A 62 -2.55 3.81 5.45
CA LEU A 62 -3.93 4.16 5.17
C LEU A 62 -4.59 4.94 6.32
N TYR A 63 -3.97 4.97 7.50
CA TYR A 63 -4.48 5.71 8.65
C TYR A 63 -3.90 7.13 8.75
N HIS A 64 -3.31 7.64 7.68
CA HIS A 64 -2.61 8.94 7.70
C HIS A 64 -3.53 10.13 7.99
N ARG A 65 -4.85 9.97 7.87
CA ARG A 65 -5.80 11.03 8.18
C ARG A 65 -6.14 11.10 9.65
N ASP A 66 -5.81 10.06 10.42
CA ASP A 66 -5.96 10.10 11.87
C ASP A 66 -4.89 11.01 12.48
N PRO A 67 -5.19 11.70 13.61
CA PRO A 67 -4.18 12.51 14.28
C PRO A 67 -2.96 11.68 14.68
N PRO A 68 -1.74 12.25 14.67
CA PRO A 68 -0.54 11.51 15.08
C PRO A 68 -0.62 10.90 16.48
N GLU A 69 -1.37 11.56 17.38
CA GLU A 69 -1.58 11.12 18.76
C GLU A 69 -2.71 10.10 18.91
N CYS A 70 -3.32 9.65 17.82
CA CYS A 70 -4.43 8.71 17.85
C CYS A 70 -4.02 7.40 18.52
N LYS A 71 -4.77 7.00 19.56
CA LYS A 71 -4.55 5.77 20.32
C LYS A 71 -5.70 4.78 20.14
N ASP A 72 -6.59 5.02 19.20
CA ASP A 72 -7.69 4.11 18.92
C ASP A 72 -7.16 2.78 18.42
N ASP A 73 -7.89 1.71 18.73
CA ASP A 73 -7.51 0.37 18.29
C ASP A 73 -7.73 0.17 16.79
N GLY A 74 -7.19 -0.93 16.26
CA GLY A 74 -7.29 -1.25 14.84
C GLY A 74 -8.72 -1.34 14.32
N PRO A 75 -9.63 -2.06 14.99
CA PRO A 75 -11.03 -2.13 14.54
C PRO A 75 -11.70 -0.76 14.46
N THR A 76 -11.47 0.12 15.44
CA THR A 76 -12.03 1.47 15.45
C THR A 76 -11.48 2.31 14.29
N ARG A 77 -10.18 2.26 14.06
CA ARG A 77 -9.53 3.00 12.98
C ARG A 77 -10.00 2.50 11.62
N ARG A 78 -10.13 1.18 11.47
CA ARG A 78 -10.63 0.57 10.23
C ARG A 78 -12.04 1.05 9.91
N MET A 79 -12.91 1.20 10.91
CA MET A 79 -14.29 1.64 10.70
C MET A 79 -14.39 3.07 10.18
N ARG A 80 -13.36 3.89 10.38
CA ARG A 80 -13.33 5.25 9.84
C ARG A 80 -12.89 5.31 8.38
N LEU A 81 -12.31 4.25 7.84
CA LEU A 81 -11.87 4.22 6.45
C LEU A 81 -13.08 4.20 5.51
N ARG A 82 -12.96 4.96 4.41
CA ARG A 82 -13.96 4.99 3.35
C ARG A 82 -13.33 4.41 2.08
N ASP A 83 -14.11 3.66 1.32
CA ASP A 83 -13.62 3.06 0.08
C ASP A 83 -13.05 4.14 -0.86
N ALA A 84 -13.74 5.28 -0.98
CA ALA A 84 -13.28 6.36 -1.86
C ALA A 84 -11.92 6.91 -1.46
N THR A 85 -11.66 7.10 -0.15
CA THR A 85 -10.39 7.63 0.32
C THR A 85 -9.27 6.60 0.23
N VAL A 86 -9.58 5.33 0.46
CA VAL A 86 -8.60 4.24 0.30
C VAL A 86 -8.18 4.11 -1.17
N ILE A 87 -9.13 4.14 -2.08
CA ILE A 87 -8.84 4.13 -3.52
C ILE A 87 -7.94 5.31 -3.90
N GLN A 88 -8.23 6.48 -3.37
CA GLN A 88 -7.42 7.69 -3.57
C GLN A 88 -5.99 7.50 -3.08
N ASP A 89 -5.81 6.91 -1.90
CA ASP A 89 -4.49 6.63 -1.32
C ASP A 89 -3.70 5.65 -2.18
N VAL A 90 -4.34 4.60 -2.65
CA VAL A 90 -3.68 3.60 -3.51
C VAL A 90 -3.34 4.21 -4.86
N ASN A 91 -4.23 5.01 -5.45
CA ASN A 91 -3.95 5.70 -6.70
C ASN A 91 -2.75 6.64 -6.57
N ALA A 92 -2.65 7.35 -5.46
CA ALA A 92 -1.49 8.21 -5.19
C ALA A 92 -0.20 7.40 -5.08
N THR A 93 -0.26 6.22 -4.47
CA THR A 93 0.88 5.29 -4.38
C THR A 93 1.29 4.79 -5.76
N VAL A 94 0.33 4.42 -6.60
CA VAL A 94 0.61 4.01 -7.99
C VAL A 94 1.30 5.13 -8.75
N ASN A 95 0.80 6.36 -8.65
CA ASN A 95 1.41 7.50 -9.34
C ASN A 95 2.83 7.77 -8.84
N PHE A 96 3.06 7.66 -7.54
CA PHE A 96 4.41 7.78 -6.98
C PHE A 96 5.36 6.73 -7.58
N LEU A 97 4.90 5.48 -7.64
CA LEU A 97 5.72 4.38 -8.17
C LEU A 97 5.99 4.53 -9.66
N LYS A 98 5.01 4.99 -10.43
CA LYS A 98 5.17 5.16 -11.89
C LYS A 98 6.26 6.18 -12.24
N SER A 99 6.50 7.15 -11.39
CA SER A 99 7.54 8.17 -11.60
C SER A 99 8.84 7.87 -10.86
N HIS A 100 8.91 6.77 -10.11
CA HIS A 100 10.10 6.43 -9.34
C HIS A 100 11.14 5.75 -10.24
N LYS A 101 12.40 6.20 -10.11
CA LYS A 101 13.50 5.74 -10.99
C LYS A 101 13.76 4.23 -10.93
N SER A 102 13.46 3.59 -9.81
CA SER A 102 13.73 2.16 -9.59
C SER A 102 12.59 1.25 -10.02
N VAL A 103 11.47 1.79 -10.50
CA VAL A 103 10.26 1.05 -10.80
C VAL A 103 10.03 0.97 -12.30
N ASP A 104 9.72 -0.24 -12.78
CA ASP A 104 9.17 -0.43 -14.11
C ASP A 104 7.67 -0.11 -14.05
N PRO A 105 7.22 1.01 -14.64
CA PRO A 105 5.84 1.46 -14.50
C PRO A 105 4.80 0.53 -15.15
N ALA A 106 5.23 -0.39 -15.99
CA ALA A 106 4.35 -1.37 -16.62
C ALA A 106 4.11 -2.60 -15.75
N LYS A 107 4.81 -2.71 -14.61
CA LYS A 107 4.79 -3.93 -13.77
C LYS A 107 4.53 -3.55 -12.31
N ILE A 108 3.30 -3.19 -12.00
CA ILE A 108 2.86 -2.84 -10.65
C ILE A 108 1.79 -3.83 -10.22
N GLY A 109 2.04 -4.50 -9.10
CA GLY A 109 1.09 -5.41 -8.46
C GLY A 109 0.74 -4.92 -7.05
N ILE A 110 -0.20 -5.63 -6.43
CA ILE A 110 -0.68 -5.28 -5.10
C ILE A 110 -0.95 -6.55 -4.29
N VAL A 111 -0.60 -6.53 -3.01
CA VAL A 111 -0.87 -7.61 -2.08
C VAL A 111 -1.45 -7.04 -0.79
N GLY A 112 -2.39 -7.75 -0.19
CA GLY A 112 -2.98 -7.32 1.07
C GLY A 112 -3.49 -8.48 1.90
N PHE A 113 -3.62 -8.23 3.19
CA PHE A 113 -4.02 -9.21 4.19
C PHE A 113 -5.26 -8.71 4.92
N CYS A 114 -6.22 -9.60 5.17
CA CYS A 114 -7.43 -9.27 5.94
C CYS A 114 -8.16 -8.06 5.32
N MET A 115 -8.23 -6.93 6.04
CA MET A 115 -8.80 -5.68 5.53
C MET A 115 -8.15 -5.28 4.19
N GLY A 116 -6.84 -5.47 4.07
CA GLY A 116 -6.11 -5.19 2.84
C GLY A 116 -6.59 -6.01 1.65
N GLY A 117 -7.09 -7.24 1.89
CA GLY A 117 -7.66 -8.05 0.84
C GLY A 117 -8.88 -7.41 0.20
N ARG A 118 -9.75 -6.78 1.01
CA ARG A 118 -10.89 -6.02 0.49
C ARG A 118 -10.45 -4.85 -0.39
N VAL A 119 -9.40 -4.14 0.04
CA VAL A 119 -8.84 -3.03 -0.73
C VAL A 119 -8.37 -3.49 -2.10
N ILE A 120 -7.71 -4.65 -2.17
CA ILE A 120 -7.24 -5.20 -3.44
C ILE A 120 -8.40 -5.47 -4.39
N TYR A 121 -9.48 -6.05 -3.88
CA TYR A 121 -10.66 -6.30 -4.70
C TYR A 121 -11.20 -4.99 -5.29
N LEU A 122 -11.31 -3.95 -4.46
CA LEU A 122 -11.86 -2.66 -4.88
C LEU A 122 -10.95 -1.97 -5.90
N ILE A 123 -9.65 -1.91 -5.63
CA ILE A 123 -8.73 -1.16 -6.49
C ILE A 123 -8.52 -1.88 -7.84
N SER A 124 -8.54 -3.20 -7.86
CA SER A 124 -8.38 -3.97 -9.09
C SER A 124 -9.50 -3.71 -10.08
N ALA A 125 -10.68 -3.33 -9.58
CA ALA A 125 -11.82 -3.00 -10.41
C ALA A 125 -11.72 -1.61 -11.04
N VAL A 126 -10.93 -0.69 -10.47
CA VAL A 126 -10.94 0.72 -10.89
C VAL A 126 -9.59 1.24 -11.38
N ASN A 127 -8.48 0.58 -11.12
CA ASN A 127 -7.16 1.06 -11.54
C ASN A 127 -6.49 0.08 -12.51
N PRO A 128 -6.43 0.43 -13.82
CA PRO A 128 -5.84 -0.46 -14.83
C PRO A 128 -4.32 -0.57 -14.77
N ASP A 129 -3.65 0.31 -14.03
CA ASP A 129 -2.20 0.25 -13.88
C ASP A 129 -1.75 -0.88 -12.95
N ILE A 130 -2.66 -1.44 -12.15
CA ILE A 130 -2.39 -2.59 -11.31
C ILE A 130 -2.61 -3.86 -12.11
N LYS A 131 -1.52 -4.59 -12.36
CA LYS A 131 -1.50 -5.72 -13.28
C LYS A 131 -1.76 -7.06 -12.59
N ALA A 132 -1.55 -7.15 -11.27
CA ALA A 132 -1.78 -8.36 -10.51
C ALA A 132 -2.16 -8.02 -9.06
N GLY A 133 -3.04 -8.81 -8.47
CA GLY A 133 -3.44 -8.63 -7.08
C GLY A 133 -3.50 -9.97 -6.36
N VAL A 134 -3.03 -10.00 -5.11
CA VAL A 134 -3.08 -11.19 -4.25
C VAL A 134 -3.75 -10.82 -2.94
N MET A 135 -4.79 -11.55 -2.59
CA MET A 135 -5.52 -11.38 -1.33
C MET A 135 -5.23 -12.55 -0.39
N TYR A 136 -4.80 -12.21 0.83
CA TYR A 136 -4.67 -13.18 1.91
C TYR A 136 -5.71 -12.85 2.98
N TYR A 137 -6.57 -13.78 3.34
CA TYR A 137 -7.62 -13.61 4.36
C TYR A 137 -8.51 -12.40 4.10
N GLY A 138 -8.84 -12.13 2.86
CA GLY A 138 -9.67 -10.96 2.55
C GLY A 138 -10.99 -11.00 3.31
N SER A 139 -11.38 -9.87 3.90
CA SER A 139 -12.74 -9.72 4.39
C SER A 139 -13.70 -9.79 3.20
N ASP A 140 -14.94 -10.21 3.43
CA ASP A 140 -15.93 -10.33 2.36
C ASP A 140 -16.06 -9.00 1.61
N PRO A 141 -15.70 -8.93 0.31
CA PRO A 141 -15.78 -7.68 -0.43
C PRO A 141 -17.21 -7.21 -0.70
N PHE A 142 -18.19 -8.09 -0.46
CA PHE A 142 -19.60 -7.78 -0.68
C PHE A 142 -20.32 -7.42 0.63
N SER A 143 -19.68 -7.54 1.78
CA SER A 143 -20.24 -7.09 3.04
C SER A 143 -19.97 -5.60 3.22
N SER A 144 -20.98 -4.89 3.66
CA SER A 144 -20.87 -3.45 3.95
C SER A 144 -20.36 -3.18 5.36
#